data_a7ba804638a427a87a7ca8f06427b5e0
#
_entry.id   a7ba804638a427a87a7ca8f06427b5e0
#
_cell.length_a   1.000
_cell.length_b   1.000
_cell.length_c   1.000
_cell.angle_alpha   90.00
_cell.angle_beta   90.00
_cell.angle_gamma   90.00
#
_symmetry.space_group_name_H-M   'P 1'
#
loop_
_entity.id
_entity.type
_entity.pdbx_description
1 polymer ?
#
loop_
_entity_poly.entity_id
_entity_poly.type
_entity_poly.pdbx_seq_one_letter_code
_entity_poly.pdbx_strand_id
1 'polypeptide(L)'
;MTSERESLKLTGDIMGTVMGWLTDTAAGGATTFYNNDQMVKFWPTKGAAAFWFGLTSDGHKDHGAIHSGCPVLAGSKWIINKWVFSFNQFDKYPCDVTRRRRIPVWDKYRTW
;
A
#
# COMPACT_ATOMS: atom_id res chain seq x y z
N MET A 1 -17.96 -8.97 -10.16
CA MET A 1 -18.48 -7.70 -9.56
C MET A 1 -19.31 -7.88 -8.28
N THR A 2 -20.06 -8.96 -8.12
CA THR A 2 -20.85 -9.23 -6.89
C THR A 2 -19.99 -9.66 -5.70
N SER A 3 -18.96 -10.50 -5.88
CA SER A 3 -18.09 -10.99 -4.79
C SER A 3 -17.23 -9.90 -4.16
N GLU A 4 -16.76 -8.95 -4.94
CA GLU A 4 -15.92 -7.83 -4.46
C GLU A 4 -16.73 -6.85 -3.59
N ARG A 5 -17.97 -6.57 -3.97
CA ARG A 5 -18.88 -5.73 -3.17
C ARG A 5 -19.31 -6.41 -1.86
N GLU A 6 -19.45 -7.72 -1.85
CA GLU A 6 -19.77 -8.47 -0.63
C GLU A 6 -18.58 -8.53 0.32
N SER A 7 -17.38 -8.73 -0.22
CA SER A 7 -16.15 -8.67 0.58
C SER A 7 -15.96 -7.30 1.26
N LEU A 8 -16.19 -6.20 0.51
CA LEU A 8 -16.12 -4.84 1.07
C LEU A 8 -17.10 -4.59 2.22
N LYS A 9 -18.27 -5.22 2.20
CA LYS A 9 -19.25 -5.13 3.29
C LYS A 9 -18.81 -5.83 4.57
N LEU A 10 -17.98 -6.86 4.44
CA LEU A 10 -17.52 -7.66 5.58
C LEU A 10 -16.22 -7.15 6.18
N THR A 11 -15.32 -6.61 5.38
CA THR A 11 -13.95 -6.29 5.79
C THR A 11 -13.59 -4.82 5.63
N GLY A 12 -14.37 -4.05 4.90
CA GLY A 12 -14.03 -2.71 4.45
C GLY A 12 -13.06 -2.72 3.26
N ASP A 13 -12.51 -1.57 2.93
CA ASP A 13 -11.52 -1.41 1.86
C ASP A 13 -10.10 -1.71 2.38
N ILE A 14 -9.16 -1.93 1.47
CA ILE A 14 -7.75 -2.13 1.80
C ILE A 14 -7.17 -0.79 2.29
N MET A 15 -6.92 -0.71 3.59
CA MET A 15 -6.37 0.47 4.23
C MET A 15 -4.85 0.55 4.08
N GLY A 16 -4.17 -0.58 4.14
CA GLY A 16 -2.72 -0.65 4.03
C GLY A 16 -2.24 -1.95 3.42
N THR A 17 -1.06 -1.90 2.82
CA THR A 17 -0.40 -3.05 2.21
C THR A 17 1.03 -3.14 2.69
N VAL A 18 1.44 -4.32 3.14
CA VAL A 18 2.84 -4.70 3.31
C VAL A 18 3.21 -5.61 2.16
N MET A 19 4.23 -5.26 1.39
CA MET A 19 4.74 -6.07 0.29
C MET A 19 6.19 -6.44 0.57
N GLY A 20 6.49 -7.73 0.61
CA GLY A 20 7.84 -8.24 0.74
C GLY A 20 8.36 -8.82 -0.57
N TRP A 21 9.62 -8.57 -0.90
CA TRP A 21 10.30 -9.21 -2.03
C TRP A 21 10.97 -10.51 -1.59
N LEU A 22 10.58 -11.60 -2.23
CA LEU A 22 11.16 -12.94 -1.96
C LEU A 22 12.35 -13.23 -2.87
N THR A 23 12.49 -12.48 -3.95
CA THR A 23 13.57 -12.63 -4.93
C THR A 23 14.11 -11.28 -5.35
N ASP A 24 15.40 -11.27 -5.77
CA ASP A 24 15.94 -10.23 -6.63
C ASP A 24 15.53 -10.51 -8.08
N THR A 25 15.61 -9.50 -8.94
CA THR A 25 15.51 -9.67 -10.38
C THR A 25 16.82 -9.24 -11.03
N ALA A 26 17.23 -9.93 -12.08
CA ALA A 26 18.43 -9.56 -12.83
C ALA A 26 18.19 -8.25 -13.62
N ALA A 27 16.98 -8.06 -14.13
CA ALA A 27 16.59 -6.82 -14.81
C ALA A 27 15.07 -6.59 -14.72
N GLY A 28 14.66 -5.37 -14.53
CA GLY A 28 13.26 -4.97 -14.49
C GLY A 28 12.54 -5.34 -13.20
N GLY A 29 11.21 -5.33 -13.24
CA GLY A 29 10.35 -5.73 -12.14
C GLY A 29 10.18 -4.69 -11.03
N ALA A 30 10.56 -3.45 -11.22
CA ALA A 30 10.36 -2.40 -10.23
C ALA A 30 8.87 -2.22 -9.88
N THR A 31 8.59 -1.88 -8.64
CA THR A 31 7.29 -1.35 -8.23
C THR A 31 7.36 0.17 -8.22
N THR A 32 6.49 0.82 -8.96
CA THR A 32 6.52 2.27 -9.14
C THR A 32 5.31 2.91 -8.51
N PHE A 33 5.52 4.03 -7.80
CA PHE A 33 4.47 4.87 -7.26
C PHE A 33 4.47 6.22 -7.98
N TYR A 34 3.28 6.71 -8.29
CA TYR A 34 3.08 7.98 -8.98
C TYR A 34 2.49 8.98 -7.99
N ASN A 35 3.22 10.04 -7.72
CA ASN A 35 2.79 11.10 -6.81
C ASN A 35 3.10 12.46 -7.42
N ASN A 36 2.06 13.17 -7.87
CA ASN A 36 2.15 14.55 -8.35
C ASN A 36 3.41 14.81 -9.18
N ASP A 37 3.49 14.25 -10.37
CA ASP A 37 4.60 14.38 -11.33
C ASP A 37 5.93 13.75 -10.90
N GLN A 38 5.98 13.16 -9.72
CA GLN A 38 7.13 12.38 -9.27
C GLN A 38 6.84 10.88 -9.32
N MET A 39 7.79 10.14 -9.83
CA MET A 39 7.76 8.69 -9.87
C MET A 39 8.85 8.12 -8.96
N VAL A 40 8.42 7.35 -7.97
CA VAL A 40 9.34 6.63 -7.08
C VAL A 40 9.37 5.16 -7.49
N LYS A 41 10.57 4.59 -7.64
CA LYS A 41 10.79 3.20 -8.03
C LYS A 41 11.41 2.42 -6.89
N PHE A 42 10.85 1.25 -6.60
CA PHE A 42 11.43 0.28 -5.69
C PHE A 42 11.84 -0.96 -6.48
N TRP A 43 13.12 -1.20 -6.51
CA TRP A 43 13.67 -2.38 -7.17
C TRP A 43 13.48 -3.62 -6.29
N PRO A 44 13.17 -4.78 -6.89
CA PRO A 44 13.10 -6.03 -6.15
C PRO A 44 14.41 -6.30 -5.43
N THR A 45 14.33 -6.42 -4.12
CA THR A 45 15.48 -6.72 -3.25
C THR A 45 15.05 -7.78 -2.27
N LYS A 46 15.58 -8.99 -2.42
CA LYS A 46 15.24 -10.13 -1.57
C LYS A 46 15.40 -9.77 -0.08
N GLY A 47 14.35 -10.03 0.69
CA GLY A 47 14.32 -9.76 2.13
C GLY A 47 13.90 -8.34 2.50
N ALA A 48 13.76 -7.42 1.54
CA ALA A 48 13.21 -6.10 1.77
C ALA A 48 11.69 -6.11 1.73
N ALA A 49 11.07 -5.11 2.36
CA ALA A 49 9.62 -4.91 2.34
C ALA A 49 9.29 -3.42 2.21
N ALA A 50 8.14 -3.14 1.63
CA ALA A 50 7.54 -1.82 1.56
C ALA A 50 6.16 -1.84 2.21
N PHE A 51 5.79 -0.72 2.83
CA PHE A 51 4.46 -0.50 3.38
C PHE A 51 3.90 0.82 2.86
N TRP A 52 2.60 0.82 2.52
CA TRP A 52 1.91 2.04 2.14
C TRP A 52 0.44 1.99 2.56
N PHE A 53 -0.14 3.17 2.80
CA PHE A 53 -1.57 3.32 2.98
C PHE A 53 -2.26 3.54 1.64
N GLY A 54 -3.40 2.87 1.43
CA GLY A 54 -4.26 3.03 0.25
C GLY A 54 -5.42 3.99 0.46
N LEU A 55 -5.68 4.38 1.70
CA LEU A 55 -6.76 5.29 2.09
C LEU A 55 -6.20 6.51 2.82
N THR A 56 -6.90 7.62 2.67
CA THR A 56 -6.73 8.82 3.49
C THR A 56 -7.46 8.66 4.83
N SER A 57 -7.20 9.56 5.78
CA SER A 57 -7.76 9.49 7.13
C SER A 57 -9.29 9.57 7.19
N ASP A 58 -9.93 10.11 6.16
CA ASP A 58 -11.37 10.18 6.00
C ASP A 58 -11.97 9.00 5.21
N GLY A 59 -11.16 7.98 4.92
CA GLY A 59 -11.58 6.74 4.26
C GLY A 59 -11.68 6.79 2.73
N HIS A 60 -11.26 7.89 2.09
CA HIS A 60 -11.17 7.96 0.63
C HIS A 60 -9.88 7.32 0.11
N LYS A 61 -9.88 6.92 -1.15
CA LYS A 61 -8.67 6.40 -1.81
C LYS A 61 -7.56 7.46 -1.85
N ASP A 62 -6.38 7.09 -1.42
CA ASP A 62 -5.20 7.95 -1.53
C ASP A 62 -4.62 7.83 -2.95
N HIS A 63 -4.78 8.90 -3.73
CA HIS A 63 -4.25 8.96 -5.10
C HIS A 63 -2.72 8.88 -5.15
N GLY A 64 -2.04 9.25 -4.08
CA GLY A 64 -0.60 9.08 -3.98
C GLY A 64 -0.12 7.65 -3.79
N ALA A 65 -1.04 6.73 -3.52
CA ALA A 65 -0.78 5.29 -3.44
C ALA A 65 -0.98 4.56 -4.79
N ILE A 66 -1.29 5.28 -5.87
CA ILE A 66 -1.37 4.69 -7.21
C ILE A 66 0.00 4.13 -7.58
N HIS A 67 0.03 2.86 -7.93
CA HIS A 67 1.27 2.14 -8.22
C HIS A 67 1.07 1.10 -9.31
N SER A 68 2.18 0.66 -9.87
CA SER A 68 2.21 -0.41 -10.86
C SER A 68 3.46 -1.28 -10.72
N GLY A 69 3.38 -2.50 -11.21
CA GLY A 69 4.52 -3.38 -11.39
C GLY A 69 5.08 -3.24 -12.80
N CYS A 70 6.35 -2.87 -12.91
CA CYS A 70 7.05 -2.85 -14.19
C CYS A 70 7.33 -4.27 -14.68
N PRO A 71 7.46 -4.50 -16.00
CA PRO A 71 7.82 -5.79 -16.56
C PRO A 71 9.13 -6.32 -15.98
N VAL A 72 9.18 -7.62 -15.72
CA VAL A 72 10.42 -8.34 -15.42
C VAL A 72 11.10 -8.69 -16.73
N LEU A 73 12.28 -8.16 -16.97
CA LEU A 73 13.04 -8.38 -18.21
C LEU A 73 13.95 -9.60 -18.13
N ALA A 74 14.46 -9.89 -16.94
CA ALA A 74 15.28 -11.08 -16.71
C ALA A 74 15.13 -11.55 -15.26
N GLY A 75 15.03 -12.85 -15.05
CA GLY A 75 14.78 -13.47 -13.75
C GLY A 75 13.31 -13.63 -13.44
N SER A 76 12.99 -13.83 -12.17
CA SER A 76 11.63 -14.02 -11.66
C SER A 76 11.39 -13.08 -10.49
N LYS A 77 10.21 -12.46 -10.44
CA LYS A 77 9.78 -11.62 -9.33
C LYS A 77 8.75 -12.38 -8.50
N TRP A 78 9.14 -12.71 -7.27
CA TRP A 78 8.24 -13.27 -6.27
C TRP A 78 8.05 -12.27 -5.14
N ILE A 79 6.80 -11.98 -4.84
CA ILE A 79 6.39 -11.07 -3.76
C ILE A 79 5.38 -11.76 -2.85
N ILE A 80 5.29 -11.25 -1.63
CA ILE A 80 4.24 -11.59 -0.68
C ILE A 80 3.53 -10.31 -0.27
N ASN A 81 2.21 -10.30 -0.27
CA ASN A 81 1.38 -9.19 0.17
C ASN A 81 0.61 -9.56 1.43
N LYS A 82 0.62 -8.65 2.40
CA LYS A 82 -0.30 -8.65 3.53
C LYS A 82 -1.16 -7.41 3.45
N TRP A 83 -2.46 -7.59 3.29
CA TRP A 83 -3.43 -6.50 3.28
C TRP A 83 -4.01 -6.28 4.67
N VAL A 84 -4.15 -5.01 5.03
CA VAL A 84 -4.83 -4.56 6.22
C VAL A 84 -6.12 -3.87 5.79
N PHE A 85 -7.25 -4.38 6.27
CA PHE A 85 -8.56 -3.85 5.92
C PHE A 85 -9.02 -2.78 6.91
N SER A 86 -9.90 -1.88 6.48
CA SER A 86 -10.28 -0.70 7.23
C SER A 86 -11.22 -0.98 8.41
N PHE A 87 -11.99 -2.06 8.40
CA PHE A 87 -12.88 -2.39 9.51
C PHE A 87 -12.10 -2.75 10.76
N ASN A 88 -12.63 -2.33 11.90
CA ASN A 88 -12.04 -2.55 13.22
C ASN A 88 -10.66 -1.91 13.44
N GLN A 89 -10.36 -0.82 12.72
CA GLN A 89 -9.12 -0.07 12.88
C GLN A 89 -9.31 1.31 13.53
N PHE A 90 -10.54 1.69 13.85
CA PHE A 90 -10.90 3.05 14.32
C PHE A 90 -10.22 3.44 15.64
N ASP A 91 -9.90 2.48 16.48
CA ASP A 91 -9.18 2.70 17.74
C ASP A 91 -7.69 3.04 17.53
N LYS A 92 -7.12 2.54 16.43
CA LYS A 92 -5.71 2.76 16.05
C LYS A 92 -5.55 3.92 15.08
N TYR A 93 -6.52 4.06 14.19
CA TYR A 93 -6.56 5.09 13.14
C TYR A 93 -7.94 5.73 13.12
N PRO A 94 -8.19 6.70 14.03
CA PRO A 94 -9.48 7.40 14.08
C PRO A 94 -9.76 8.10 12.75
N CYS A 95 -11.03 8.04 12.33
CA CYS A 95 -11.48 8.73 11.14
C CYS A 95 -11.43 10.25 11.35
N ASP A 96 -10.83 10.95 10.40
CA ASP A 96 -10.84 12.41 10.37
C ASP A 96 -11.90 12.88 9.36
N VAL A 97 -13.00 13.38 9.85
CA VAL A 97 -14.12 13.87 9.02
C VAL A 97 -13.88 15.26 8.43
N THR A 98 -12.86 15.97 8.90
CA THR A 98 -12.63 17.37 8.55
C THR A 98 -11.55 17.58 7.50
N ARG A 99 -10.64 16.64 7.33
CA ARG A 99 -9.49 16.78 6.45
C ARG A 99 -9.09 15.43 5.82
N ARG A 100 -8.97 15.43 4.49
CA ARG A 100 -8.33 14.33 3.74
C ARG A 100 -6.83 14.40 3.94
N ARG A 101 -6.33 13.74 4.98
CA ARG A 101 -4.89 13.61 5.21
C ARG A 101 -4.43 12.21 4.80
N ARG A 102 -3.24 12.14 4.24
CA ARG A 102 -2.50 10.88 4.22
C ARG A 102 -2.23 10.48 5.65
N ILE A 103 -2.36 9.20 5.94
CA ILE A 103 -2.03 8.66 7.26
C ILE A 103 -0.49 8.65 7.36
N PRO A 104 0.12 9.47 8.22
CA PRO A 104 1.57 9.51 8.32
C PRO A 104 2.07 8.30 9.08
N VAL A 105 2.91 7.50 8.44
CA VAL A 105 3.47 6.28 9.04
C VAL A 105 4.35 6.60 10.24
N TRP A 106 5.07 7.72 10.22
CA TRP A 106 6.06 8.09 11.24
C TRP A 106 5.49 8.83 12.45
N ASP A 107 4.31 9.40 12.37
CA ASP A 107 3.73 10.11 13.53
C ASP A 107 3.39 9.16 14.70
N LYS A 108 3.24 7.89 14.42
CA LYS A 108 3.03 6.87 15.45
C LYS A 108 4.27 6.56 16.28
N TYR A 109 5.45 6.80 15.75
CA TYR A 109 6.72 6.49 16.42
C TYR A 109 7.31 7.67 17.20
N ARG A 110 6.65 8.84 17.14
CA ARG A 110 7.09 10.03 17.90
C ARG A 110 6.58 10.09 19.34
N THR A 111 5.75 9.19 19.75
CA THR A 111 5.15 9.15 21.10
C THR A 111 5.76 8.09 22.02
N TRP A 112 6.95 7.62 21.69
CA TRP A 112 7.75 6.74 22.54
C TRP A 112 8.87 7.51 23.24
#